data_e106cc458f13c0811e9e9113eae07e76
#
_entry.id   e106cc458f13c0811e9e9113eae07e76
#
_cell.length_a   1.000
_cell.length_b   1.000
_cell.length_c   1.000
_cell.angle_alpha   90.00
_cell.angle_beta   90.00
_cell.angle_gamma   90.00
#
_symmetry.space_group_name_H-M   'P 1'
#
loop_
_entity.id
_entity.type
_entity.pdbx_description
1 polymer ?
#
loop_
_entity_poly.entity_id
_entity_poly.type
_entity_poly.pdbx_seq_one_letter_code
_entity_poly.pdbx_strand_id
1 'polypeptide(L)'
;MNFEHTDDRRMLADTLVRALRDGYPIETRNAGAYGETGYDPAVWQQLSELGIVSALFDEAAGGFGGSGFDIMVVFEALGRALVVEPFLGALMAGRALAKAGEHDETLAGIVSGETIAAFAYDDGMTPVTATESGDGWMLSGTKAVVSQAGAASVFVVTVEQDGDPLVLLVPADTAGISVRSFNVVEGGAAGDVTFENVTLGADARVGGDGQGQAIVDAAVGAGLLALSAEAVGAMEFVKEATLGYLRDRKQFGVPIGKFQALQHRMATVLLEIEQAHSAVINAASAFDGDDAKARERALAAAKYTIGRTGALVAEETIQLHGGIGMTWEYAVSHYAKRLVMIDHQLGDEDYHLQRYIALG
;
A
#
# COMPACT_ATOMS: atom_id res chain seq x y z
N MET A 1 4.70 24.17 11.73
CA MET A 1 4.89 22.72 11.56
C MET A 1 6.36 22.46 11.30
N ASN A 2 6.95 21.49 11.97
CA ASN A 2 8.30 21.02 11.65
C ASN A 2 8.16 19.76 10.79
N PHE A 3 8.61 19.80 9.55
CA PHE A 3 8.58 18.68 8.60
C PHE A 3 9.90 17.90 8.59
N GLU A 4 10.86 18.24 9.45
CA GLU A 4 12.10 17.50 9.57
C GLU A 4 11.85 16.17 10.28
N HIS A 5 12.39 15.09 9.72
CA HIS A 5 12.36 13.80 10.39
C HIS A 5 13.14 13.83 11.70
N THR A 6 12.62 13.19 12.71
CA THR A 6 13.34 12.92 13.96
C THR A 6 14.57 12.05 13.70
N ASP A 7 15.51 12.00 14.66
CA ASP A 7 16.70 11.15 14.52
C ASP A 7 16.31 9.66 14.40
N ASP A 8 15.27 9.22 15.12
CA ASP A 8 14.77 7.86 15.08
C ASP A 8 14.21 7.51 13.70
N ARG A 9 13.43 8.41 13.08
CA ARG A 9 12.92 8.23 11.71
C ARG A 9 14.02 8.19 10.68
N ARG A 10 15.04 9.04 10.81
CA ARG A 10 16.21 9.01 9.93
C ARG A 10 16.94 7.65 10.06
N MET A 11 17.15 7.19 11.29
CA MET A 11 17.79 5.90 11.54
C MET A 11 16.99 4.72 10.98
N LEU A 12 15.67 4.73 11.13
CA LEU A 12 14.75 3.75 10.55
C LEU A 12 14.86 3.73 9.01
N ALA A 13 14.76 4.91 8.38
CA ALA A 13 14.89 5.06 6.93
C ALA A 13 16.25 4.54 6.43
N ASP A 14 17.34 4.97 7.05
CA ASP A 14 18.70 4.57 6.66
C ASP A 14 18.92 3.06 6.81
N THR A 15 18.37 2.45 7.87
CA THR A 15 18.45 1.02 8.11
C THR A 15 17.68 0.24 7.04
N LEU A 16 16.45 0.64 6.75
CA LEU A 16 15.60 0.00 5.74
C LEU A 16 16.18 0.17 4.34
N VAL A 17 16.58 1.38 3.96
CA VAL A 17 17.20 1.66 2.65
C VAL A 17 18.47 0.83 2.44
N ARG A 18 19.30 0.69 3.49
CA ARG A 18 20.52 -0.13 3.43
C ARG A 18 20.17 -1.60 3.26
N ALA A 19 19.24 -2.13 4.06
CA ALA A 19 18.83 -3.53 3.98
C ALA A 19 18.27 -3.87 2.59
N LEU A 20 17.42 -3.00 2.03
CA LEU A 20 16.85 -3.20 0.70
C LEU A 20 17.89 -3.06 -0.41
N ARG A 21 18.78 -2.07 -0.35
CA ARG A 21 19.85 -1.91 -1.36
C ARG A 21 20.78 -3.11 -1.42
N ASP A 22 21.11 -3.68 -0.25
CA ASP A 22 22.12 -4.75 -0.15
C ASP A 22 21.47 -6.15 -0.35
N GLY A 23 20.18 -6.33 -0.02
CA GLY A 23 19.50 -7.62 -0.03
C GLY A 23 18.36 -7.79 -1.04
N TYR A 24 17.91 -6.70 -1.71
CA TYR A 24 16.71 -6.72 -2.55
C TYR A 24 16.92 -6.13 -3.95
N PRO A 25 17.91 -6.62 -4.73
CA PRO A 25 18.06 -6.19 -6.12
C PRO A 25 16.83 -6.62 -6.93
N ILE A 26 16.65 -5.99 -8.12
CA ILE A 26 15.47 -6.22 -8.97
C ILE A 26 15.27 -7.70 -9.36
N GLU A 27 16.35 -8.46 -9.49
CA GLU A 27 16.31 -9.89 -9.78
C GLU A 27 15.71 -10.70 -8.62
N THR A 28 16.11 -10.40 -7.38
CA THR A 28 15.53 -11.02 -6.17
C THR A 28 14.06 -10.63 -6.05
N ARG A 29 13.75 -9.34 -6.19
CA ARG A 29 12.37 -8.84 -6.21
C ARG A 29 11.51 -9.57 -7.25
N ASN A 30 11.99 -9.69 -8.48
CA ASN A 30 11.23 -10.33 -9.55
C ASN A 30 11.07 -11.83 -9.32
N ALA A 31 12.05 -12.51 -8.74
CA ALA A 31 11.94 -13.92 -8.39
C ALA A 31 10.81 -14.16 -7.38
N GLY A 32 10.71 -13.34 -6.32
CA GLY A 32 9.61 -13.39 -5.36
C GLY A 32 8.27 -12.94 -5.96
N ALA A 33 8.25 -11.77 -6.61
CA ALA A 33 7.05 -11.14 -7.13
C ALA A 33 6.28 -11.96 -8.19
N TYR A 34 7.01 -12.73 -9.00
CA TYR A 34 6.42 -13.58 -10.03
C TYR A 34 6.53 -15.07 -9.67
N GLY A 35 6.95 -15.38 -8.44
CA GLY A 35 6.93 -16.72 -7.86
C GLY A 35 5.52 -17.15 -7.43
N GLU A 36 5.42 -18.34 -6.87
CA GLU A 36 4.14 -18.96 -6.46
C GLU A 36 3.42 -18.17 -5.37
N THR A 37 4.17 -17.61 -4.41
CA THR A 37 3.64 -16.84 -3.27
C THR A 37 3.39 -15.37 -3.60
N GLY A 38 4.00 -14.84 -4.68
CA GLY A 38 3.94 -13.43 -5.05
C GLY A 38 4.78 -12.51 -4.16
N TYR A 39 5.63 -13.05 -3.28
CA TYR A 39 6.61 -12.36 -2.46
C TYR A 39 7.71 -13.34 -2.02
N ASP A 40 8.80 -12.86 -1.40
CA ASP A 40 9.84 -13.71 -0.85
C ASP A 40 9.68 -13.85 0.68
N PRO A 41 9.30 -15.04 1.20
CA PRO A 41 9.14 -15.25 2.64
C PRO A 41 10.41 -14.98 3.46
N ALA A 42 11.60 -15.20 2.90
CA ALA A 42 12.86 -14.92 3.61
C ALA A 42 13.11 -13.42 3.75
N VAL A 43 12.78 -12.64 2.71
CA VAL A 43 12.84 -11.17 2.77
C VAL A 43 11.80 -10.63 3.77
N TRP A 44 10.58 -11.16 3.74
CA TRP A 44 9.56 -10.79 4.73
C TRP A 44 10.02 -11.02 6.15
N GLN A 45 10.56 -12.21 6.43
CA GLN A 45 11.09 -12.54 7.75
C GLN A 45 12.22 -11.58 8.15
N GLN A 46 13.19 -11.34 7.27
CA GLN A 46 14.31 -10.43 7.53
C GLN A 46 13.85 -9.02 7.87
N LEU A 47 12.89 -8.47 7.09
CA LEU A 47 12.37 -7.12 7.33
C LEU A 47 11.53 -7.04 8.62
N SER A 48 10.80 -8.10 8.95
CA SER A 48 10.07 -8.22 10.21
C SER A 48 11.02 -8.27 11.41
N GLU A 49 12.09 -9.07 11.36
CA GLU A 49 13.13 -9.13 12.39
C GLU A 49 13.87 -7.80 12.59
N LEU A 50 13.96 -6.97 11.55
CA LEU A 50 14.45 -5.59 11.64
C LEU A 50 13.44 -4.62 12.28
N GLY A 51 12.23 -5.09 12.61
CA GLY A 51 11.19 -4.28 13.24
C GLY A 51 10.44 -3.34 12.27
N ILE A 52 10.55 -3.55 10.95
CA ILE A 52 9.92 -2.63 9.98
C ILE A 52 8.40 -2.69 10.07
N VAL A 53 7.81 -3.87 10.32
CA VAL A 53 6.37 -3.98 10.55
C VAL A 53 5.97 -3.27 11.85
N SER A 54 6.72 -3.49 12.93
CA SER A 54 6.47 -2.86 14.24
C SER A 54 6.56 -1.33 14.19
N ALA A 55 7.37 -0.75 13.29
CA ALA A 55 7.46 0.70 13.08
C ALA A 55 6.17 1.31 12.52
N LEU A 56 5.26 0.52 11.98
CA LEU A 56 3.96 0.96 11.44
C LEU A 56 2.87 1.09 12.51
N PHE A 57 3.17 0.71 13.76
CA PHE A 57 2.23 0.68 14.87
C PHE A 57 2.79 1.42 16.09
N ASP A 58 1.90 1.97 16.91
CA ASP A 58 2.24 2.65 18.15
C ASP A 58 2.53 1.64 19.30
N GLU A 59 2.99 2.18 20.43
CA GLU A 59 3.30 1.36 21.62
C GLU A 59 2.06 0.63 22.17
N ALA A 60 0.86 1.21 22.02
CA ALA A 60 -0.37 0.59 22.50
C ALA A 60 -0.72 -0.66 21.69
N ALA A 61 -0.37 -0.69 20.42
CA ALA A 61 -0.52 -1.84 19.53
C ALA A 61 0.69 -2.78 19.55
N GLY A 62 1.70 -2.53 20.40
CA GLY A 62 2.92 -3.34 20.51
C GLY A 62 4.04 -2.95 19.54
N GLY A 63 3.93 -1.81 18.84
CA GLY A 63 4.95 -1.24 17.97
C GLY A 63 5.81 -0.18 18.66
N PHE A 64 6.46 0.67 17.86
CA PHE A 64 7.28 1.78 18.37
C PHE A 64 7.22 3.05 17.48
N GLY A 65 6.31 3.10 16.53
CA GLY A 65 6.14 4.19 15.58
C GLY A 65 4.67 4.51 15.34
N GLY A 66 4.21 4.30 14.13
CA GLY A 66 2.81 4.31 13.76
C GLY A 66 2.20 5.68 13.49
N SER A 67 2.96 6.77 13.61
CA SER A 67 2.49 8.08 13.16
C SER A 67 2.42 8.16 11.63
N GLY A 68 1.74 9.17 11.10
CA GLY A 68 1.67 9.38 9.65
C GLY A 68 3.05 9.51 9.01
N PHE A 69 4.00 10.16 9.68
CA PHE A 69 5.37 10.28 9.17
C PHE A 69 6.17 8.97 9.26
N ASP A 70 5.88 8.08 10.21
CA ASP A 70 6.54 6.77 10.28
C ASP A 70 6.06 5.88 9.13
N ILE A 71 4.73 5.87 8.85
CA ILE A 71 4.16 5.18 7.68
C ILE A 71 4.77 5.74 6.39
N MET A 72 4.85 7.06 6.24
CA MET A 72 5.41 7.73 5.07
C MET A 72 6.85 7.27 4.81
N VAL A 73 7.73 7.37 5.81
CA VAL A 73 9.15 7.02 5.68
C VAL A 73 9.36 5.56 5.31
N VAL A 74 8.60 4.65 5.93
CA VAL A 74 8.69 3.22 5.62
C VAL A 74 8.23 2.96 4.18
N PHE A 75 7.05 3.45 3.78
CA PHE A 75 6.52 3.16 2.46
C PHE A 75 7.25 3.89 1.32
N GLU A 76 7.85 5.05 1.55
CA GLU A 76 8.78 5.66 0.58
C GLU A 76 10.01 4.76 0.33
N ALA A 77 10.59 4.20 1.38
CA ALA A 77 11.72 3.29 1.23
C ALA A 77 11.33 1.98 0.53
N LEU A 78 10.15 1.40 0.87
CA LEU A 78 9.59 0.22 0.21
C LEU A 78 9.31 0.50 -1.28
N GLY A 79 8.70 1.63 -1.60
CA GLY A 79 8.41 2.05 -2.97
C GLY A 79 9.67 2.28 -3.80
N ARG A 80 10.70 2.87 -3.21
CA ARG A 80 11.99 3.07 -3.86
C ARG A 80 12.66 1.75 -4.27
N ALA A 81 12.46 0.68 -3.51
CA ALA A 81 12.95 -0.66 -3.82
C ALA A 81 11.93 -1.55 -4.54
N LEU A 82 10.72 -1.05 -4.78
CA LEU A 82 9.59 -1.77 -5.40
C LEU A 82 9.24 -3.07 -4.64
N VAL A 83 9.21 -2.99 -3.31
CA VAL A 83 8.93 -4.11 -2.40
C VAL A 83 7.51 -4.64 -2.63
N VAL A 84 7.35 -5.98 -2.65
CA VAL A 84 6.07 -6.67 -2.88
C VAL A 84 5.60 -7.51 -1.68
N GLU A 85 6.38 -7.53 -0.62
CA GLU A 85 6.06 -8.20 0.65
C GLU A 85 4.80 -7.60 1.30
N PRO A 86 4.07 -8.34 2.16
CA PRO A 86 2.70 -8.04 2.58
C PRO A 86 2.55 -6.86 3.57
N PHE A 87 3.33 -5.78 3.43
CA PHE A 87 3.29 -4.62 4.32
C PHE A 87 1.95 -3.87 4.31
N LEU A 88 1.33 -3.71 3.12
CA LEU A 88 0.06 -3.00 3.01
C LEU A 88 -1.07 -3.75 3.73
N GLY A 89 -1.14 -5.07 3.54
CA GLY A 89 -2.12 -5.92 4.22
C GLY A 89 -1.93 -5.90 5.74
N ALA A 90 -0.70 -6.05 6.21
CA ALA A 90 -0.35 -5.99 7.63
C ALA A 90 -0.73 -4.62 8.24
N LEU A 91 -0.39 -3.51 7.57
CA LEU A 91 -0.75 -2.18 8.03
C LEU A 91 -2.27 -2.01 8.14
N MET A 92 -3.02 -2.29 7.08
CA MET A 92 -4.46 -2.04 7.04
C MET A 92 -5.22 -2.94 8.03
N ALA A 93 -4.93 -4.25 8.04
CA ALA A 93 -5.55 -5.18 8.97
C ALA A 93 -5.19 -4.86 10.42
N GLY A 94 -3.91 -4.60 10.70
CA GLY A 94 -3.47 -4.25 12.05
C GLY A 94 -4.08 -2.93 12.54
N ARG A 95 -4.23 -1.92 11.67
CA ARG A 95 -4.90 -0.65 12.04
C ARG A 95 -6.39 -0.82 12.32
N ALA A 96 -7.06 -1.72 11.61
CA ALA A 96 -8.44 -2.08 11.93
C ALA A 96 -8.57 -2.68 13.35
N LEU A 97 -7.73 -3.67 13.67
CA LEU A 97 -7.72 -4.32 14.98
C LEU A 97 -7.31 -3.36 16.10
N ALA A 98 -6.25 -2.58 15.91
CA ALA A 98 -5.80 -1.58 16.87
C ALA A 98 -6.88 -0.52 17.15
N LYS A 99 -7.64 -0.11 16.12
CA LYS A 99 -8.74 0.85 16.27
C LYS A 99 -9.92 0.27 17.07
N ALA A 100 -10.19 -1.01 16.91
CA ALA A 100 -11.23 -1.71 17.68
C ALA A 100 -10.81 -1.94 19.14
N GLY A 101 -9.51 -2.12 19.41
CA GLY A 101 -8.99 -2.45 20.75
C GLY A 101 -9.31 -3.89 21.17
N GLU A 102 -9.42 -4.78 20.21
CA GLU A 102 -9.78 -6.19 20.37
C GLU A 102 -8.84 -7.08 19.55
N HIS A 103 -8.86 -8.40 19.78
CA HIS A 103 -8.02 -9.38 19.07
C HIS A 103 -6.50 -9.16 19.26
N ASP A 104 -6.08 -8.86 20.48
CA ASP A 104 -4.70 -8.49 20.83
C ASP A 104 -3.67 -9.54 20.39
N GLU A 105 -3.98 -10.83 20.46
CA GLU A 105 -3.08 -11.91 20.04
C GLU A 105 -2.82 -11.85 18.52
N THR A 106 -3.88 -11.68 17.72
CA THR A 106 -3.76 -11.55 16.27
C THR A 106 -3.02 -10.26 15.91
N LEU A 107 -3.33 -9.15 16.57
CA LEU A 107 -2.63 -7.87 16.38
C LEU A 107 -1.14 -8.01 16.69
N ALA A 108 -0.77 -8.63 17.80
CA ALA A 108 0.63 -8.88 18.15
C ALA A 108 1.35 -9.73 17.11
N GLY A 109 0.70 -10.79 16.59
CA GLY A 109 1.24 -11.59 15.49
C GLY A 109 1.44 -10.79 14.19
N ILE A 110 0.54 -9.86 13.86
CA ILE A 110 0.70 -8.95 12.72
C ILE A 110 1.87 -7.99 12.93
N VAL A 111 1.95 -7.37 14.10
CA VAL A 111 3.00 -6.39 14.45
C VAL A 111 4.39 -7.02 14.47
N SER A 112 4.50 -8.29 14.90
CA SER A 112 5.75 -9.04 14.84
C SER A 112 6.10 -9.55 13.43
N GLY A 113 5.12 -9.58 12.51
CA GLY A 113 5.27 -10.16 11.16
C GLY A 113 5.09 -11.68 11.11
N GLU A 114 4.75 -12.34 12.21
CA GLU A 114 4.47 -13.78 12.28
C GLU A 114 3.14 -14.12 11.60
N THR A 115 2.13 -13.24 11.71
CA THR A 115 0.82 -13.39 11.09
C THR A 115 0.74 -12.53 9.83
N ILE A 116 0.60 -13.16 8.68
CA ILE A 116 0.29 -12.46 7.44
C ILE A 116 -1.22 -12.24 7.39
N ALA A 117 -1.62 -10.98 7.46
CA ALA A 117 -3.01 -10.57 7.39
C ALA A 117 -3.32 -9.85 6.07
N ALA A 118 -4.53 -10.03 5.56
CA ALA A 118 -5.04 -9.28 4.42
C ALA A 118 -6.32 -8.52 4.79
N PHE A 119 -6.44 -7.29 4.28
CA PHE A 119 -7.63 -6.48 4.44
C PHE A 119 -8.52 -6.65 3.21
N ALA A 120 -9.62 -7.39 3.37
CA ALA A 120 -10.55 -7.73 2.31
C ALA A 120 -11.67 -6.68 2.24
N TYR A 121 -11.45 -5.64 1.43
CA TYR A 121 -12.27 -4.44 1.35
C TYR A 121 -13.21 -4.45 0.15
N ASP A 122 -12.68 -4.54 -1.07
CA ASP A 122 -13.46 -4.42 -2.29
C ASP A 122 -14.30 -5.66 -2.56
N ASP A 123 -15.60 -5.46 -2.84
CA ASP A 123 -16.49 -6.56 -3.19
C ASP A 123 -16.29 -7.01 -4.64
N GLY A 124 -16.44 -8.32 -4.85
CA GLY A 124 -16.51 -8.92 -6.18
C GLY A 124 -17.89 -8.75 -6.85
N MET A 125 -18.13 -9.54 -7.88
CA MET A 125 -19.43 -9.52 -8.58
C MET A 125 -20.62 -9.91 -7.68
N THR A 126 -20.35 -10.67 -6.63
CA THR A 126 -21.33 -11.02 -5.60
C THR A 126 -20.83 -10.43 -4.28
N PRO A 127 -21.35 -9.28 -3.85
CA PRO A 127 -20.94 -8.64 -2.60
C PRO A 127 -21.05 -9.59 -1.40
N VAL A 128 -20.14 -9.43 -0.45
CA VAL A 128 -20.18 -10.24 0.78
C VAL A 128 -21.33 -9.76 1.64
N THR A 129 -22.16 -10.69 2.06
CA THR A 129 -23.24 -10.50 3.01
C THR A 129 -22.95 -11.27 4.29
N ALA A 130 -23.34 -10.71 5.44
CA ALA A 130 -23.31 -11.38 6.72
C ALA A 130 -24.71 -11.41 7.30
N THR A 131 -25.11 -12.59 7.76
CA THR A 131 -26.38 -12.76 8.49
C THR A 131 -26.11 -13.34 9.87
N GLU A 132 -26.85 -12.88 10.87
CA GLU A 132 -26.78 -13.47 12.20
C GLU A 132 -27.18 -14.95 12.15
N SER A 133 -26.39 -15.82 12.78
CA SER A 133 -26.62 -17.26 12.83
C SER A 133 -26.24 -17.80 14.21
N GLY A 134 -27.24 -18.13 15.02
CA GLY A 134 -27.04 -18.48 16.42
C GLY A 134 -26.58 -17.26 17.22
N ASP A 135 -25.39 -17.36 17.81
CA ASP A 135 -24.71 -16.28 18.52
C ASP A 135 -23.56 -15.65 17.67
N GLY A 136 -23.43 -16.02 16.40
CA GLY A 136 -22.38 -15.55 15.53
C GLY A 136 -22.88 -15.13 14.13
N TRP A 137 -22.06 -15.36 13.11
CA TRP A 137 -22.28 -14.85 11.76
C TRP A 137 -22.19 -15.94 10.70
N MET A 138 -22.94 -15.79 9.64
CA MET A 138 -22.81 -16.60 8.42
C MET A 138 -22.50 -15.67 7.23
N LEU A 139 -21.33 -15.87 6.59
CA LEU A 139 -20.86 -15.08 5.45
C LEU A 139 -21.05 -15.81 4.14
N SER A 140 -21.48 -15.07 3.11
CA SER A 140 -21.55 -15.55 1.74
C SER A 140 -21.25 -14.40 0.78
N GLY A 141 -20.49 -14.67 -0.30
CA GLY A 141 -20.12 -13.68 -1.31
C GLY A 141 -18.64 -13.73 -1.64
N THR A 142 -18.12 -12.71 -2.30
CA THR A 142 -16.74 -12.68 -2.78
C THR A 142 -16.11 -11.30 -2.56
N LYS A 143 -14.91 -11.23 -1.98
CA LYS A 143 -14.03 -10.08 -2.00
C LYS A 143 -13.05 -10.20 -3.17
N ALA A 144 -12.88 -9.13 -3.93
CA ALA A 144 -12.06 -9.13 -5.14
C ALA A 144 -10.70 -8.46 -4.92
N VAL A 145 -9.71 -8.96 -5.65
CA VAL A 145 -8.37 -8.34 -5.75
C VAL A 145 -7.73 -8.07 -4.38
N VAL A 146 -7.98 -8.94 -3.41
CA VAL A 146 -7.40 -8.83 -2.07
C VAL A 146 -5.88 -9.06 -2.16
N SER A 147 -5.10 -8.04 -1.82
CA SER A 147 -3.63 -8.11 -1.87
C SER A 147 -3.12 -9.24 -0.97
N GLN A 148 -2.22 -10.07 -1.51
CA GLN A 148 -1.59 -11.20 -0.82
C GLN A 148 -2.57 -12.22 -0.22
N ALA A 149 -3.79 -12.33 -0.77
CA ALA A 149 -4.82 -13.24 -0.24
C ALA A 149 -4.36 -14.70 -0.12
N GLY A 150 -3.53 -15.17 -1.07
CA GLY A 150 -3.01 -16.55 -1.06
C GLY A 150 -1.98 -16.83 0.02
N ALA A 151 -1.37 -15.79 0.60
CA ALA A 151 -0.39 -15.90 1.68
C ALA A 151 -1.00 -15.61 3.06
N ALA A 152 -2.18 -14.99 3.10
CA ALA A 152 -2.80 -14.57 4.34
C ALA A 152 -3.26 -15.78 5.18
N SER A 153 -2.94 -15.76 6.46
CA SER A 153 -3.46 -16.70 7.46
C SER A 153 -4.76 -16.19 8.09
N VAL A 154 -5.04 -14.89 7.94
CA VAL A 154 -6.23 -14.23 8.46
C VAL A 154 -6.69 -13.10 7.55
N PHE A 155 -8.00 -12.95 7.41
CA PHE A 155 -8.63 -11.85 6.70
C PHE A 155 -9.35 -10.93 7.68
N VAL A 156 -9.16 -9.61 7.55
CA VAL A 156 -10.08 -8.62 8.10
C VAL A 156 -11.04 -8.25 6.98
N VAL A 157 -12.30 -8.68 7.12
CA VAL A 157 -13.33 -8.60 6.08
C VAL A 157 -14.32 -7.50 6.43
N THR A 158 -14.55 -6.57 5.51
CA THR A 158 -15.61 -5.57 5.63
C THR A 158 -16.89 -6.08 4.98
N VAL A 159 -18.01 -5.87 5.59
CA VAL A 159 -19.33 -6.21 5.05
C VAL A 159 -20.22 -4.99 5.13
N GLU A 160 -20.75 -4.56 3.99
CA GLU A 160 -21.66 -3.43 3.94
C GLU A 160 -22.96 -3.80 4.67
N GLN A 161 -23.38 -2.97 5.59
CA GLN A 161 -24.67 -3.07 6.28
C GLN A 161 -25.34 -1.69 6.35
N ASP A 162 -26.64 -1.65 6.58
CA ASP A 162 -27.43 -0.43 6.65
C ASP A 162 -26.85 0.56 7.68
N GLY A 163 -26.10 1.54 7.20
CA GLY A 163 -25.62 2.70 7.95
C GLY A 163 -24.27 2.54 8.67
N ASP A 164 -23.81 1.32 8.98
CA ASP A 164 -22.50 1.07 9.60
C ASP A 164 -21.93 -0.27 9.12
N PRO A 165 -20.74 -0.30 8.50
CA PRO A 165 -20.16 -1.56 8.00
C PRO A 165 -19.84 -2.49 9.16
N LEU A 166 -20.11 -3.80 8.96
CA LEU A 166 -19.63 -4.85 9.84
C LEU A 166 -18.21 -5.22 9.47
N VAL A 167 -17.32 -5.32 10.45
CA VAL A 167 -15.95 -5.79 10.26
C VAL A 167 -15.76 -7.11 10.99
N LEU A 168 -15.19 -8.11 10.30
CA LEU A 168 -15.02 -9.46 10.83
C LEU A 168 -13.58 -9.93 10.68
N LEU A 169 -13.05 -10.58 11.70
CA LEU A 169 -11.78 -11.29 11.67
C LEU A 169 -12.04 -12.75 11.29
N VAL A 170 -11.47 -13.20 10.18
CA VAL A 170 -11.78 -14.50 9.59
C VAL A 170 -10.49 -15.28 9.36
N PRO A 171 -10.23 -16.40 10.09
CA PRO A 171 -9.11 -17.27 9.81
C PRO A 171 -9.22 -17.85 8.39
N ALA A 172 -8.12 -17.87 7.65
CA ALA A 172 -8.12 -18.26 6.23
C ALA A 172 -8.43 -19.75 6.01
N ASP A 173 -8.22 -20.59 7.03
CA ASP A 173 -8.48 -22.03 7.02
C ASP A 173 -9.93 -22.38 7.42
N THR A 174 -10.78 -21.38 7.65
CA THR A 174 -12.21 -21.62 7.98
C THR A 174 -12.93 -22.33 6.83
N ALA A 175 -13.69 -23.36 7.17
CA ALA A 175 -14.44 -24.13 6.19
C ALA A 175 -15.41 -23.25 5.37
N GLY A 176 -15.43 -23.42 4.06
CA GLY A 176 -16.23 -22.63 3.13
C GLY A 176 -15.48 -21.42 2.55
N ILE A 177 -14.20 -21.24 2.89
CA ILE A 177 -13.36 -20.21 2.25
C ILE A 177 -12.57 -20.85 1.10
N SER A 178 -12.54 -20.15 -0.02
CA SER A 178 -11.64 -20.46 -1.13
C SER A 178 -10.97 -19.20 -1.65
N VAL A 179 -9.68 -19.31 -1.99
CA VAL A 179 -8.87 -18.20 -2.53
C VAL A 179 -8.42 -18.54 -3.94
N ARG A 180 -8.80 -17.71 -4.90
CA ARG A 180 -8.29 -17.76 -6.26
C ARG A 180 -7.17 -16.76 -6.44
N SER A 181 -5.94 -17.19 -6.17
CA SER A 181 -4.75 -16.33 -6.31
C SER A 181 -4.36 -16.11 -7.77
N PHE A 182 -3.79 -14.95 -8.07
CA PHE A 182 -3.20 -14.58 -9.36
C PHE A 182 -2.10 -13.54 -9.19
N ASN A 183 -1.13 -13.57 -10.10
CA ASN A 183 -0.09 -12.53 -10.14
C ASN A 183 -0.66 -11.26 -10.77
N VAL A 184 -0.29 -10.09 -10.22
CA VAL A 184 -0.65 -8.79 -10.78
C VAL A 184 0.43 -8.30 -11.77
N VAL A 185 0.07 -7.40 -12.66
CA VAL A 185 0.94 -6.99 -13.79
C VAL A 185 2.23 -6.31 -13.36
N GLU A 186 2.19 -5.61 -12.24
CA GLU A 186 3.35 -4.94 -11.63
C GLU A 186 4.22 -5.88 -10.78
N GLY A 187 3.80 -7.12 -10.59
CA GLY A 187 4.42 -8.12 -9.71
C GLY A 187 3.83 -8.11 -8.31
N GLY A 188 3.94 -9.25 -7.65
CA GLY A 188 3.20 -9.57 -6.44
C GLY A 188 1.96 -10.41 -6.74
N ALA A 189 1.21 -10.76 -5.71
CA ALA A 189 -0.01 -11.54 -5.84
C ALA A 189 -1.21 -10.84 -5.20
N ALA A 190 -2.37 -11.06 -5.80
CA ALA A 190 -3.67 -10.80 -5.22
C ALA A 190 -4.57 -12.02 -5.38
N GLY A 191 -5.76 -11.99 -4.83
CA GLY A 191 -6.71 -13.08 -5.03
C GLY A 191 -8.14 -12.64 -4.75
N ASP A 192 -9.07 -13.37 -5.37
CA ASP A 192 -10.47 -13.28 -4.99
C ASP A 192 -10.73 -14.27 -3.85
N VAL A 193 -11.35 -13.80 -2.79
CA VAL A 193 -11.70 -14.61 -1.61
C VAL A 193 -13.19 -14.86 -1.62
N THR A 194 -13.59 -16.11 -1.80
CA THR A 194 -15.00 -16.51 -1.82
C THR A 194 -15.38 -17.15 -0.50
N PHE A 195 -16.51 -16.72 0.04
CA PHE A 195 -17.13 -17.24 1.25
C PHE A 195 -18.42 -18.00 0.87
N GLU A 196 -18.48 -19.29 1.17
CA GLU A 196 -19.62 -20.16 0.89
C GLU A 196 -20.24 -20.64 2.21
N ASN A 197 -21.22 -19.89 2.73
CA ASN A 197 -21.88 -20.15 4.01
C ASN A 197 -20.88 -20.35 5.17
N VAL A 198 -19.86 -19.49 5.22
CA VAL A 198 -18.84 -19.52 6.27
C VAL A 198 -19.44 -19.16 7.60
N THR A 199 -19.36 -20.05 8.57
CA THR A 199 -19.91 -19.84 9.92
C THR A 199 -18.80 -19.38 10.85
N LEU A 200 -19.04 -18.26 11.55
CA LEU A 200 -18.12 -17.64 12.51
C LEU A 200 -18.83 -17.48 13.86
N GLY A 201 -18.05 -17.52 14.95
CA GLY A 201 -18.54 -17.18 16.29
C GLY A 201 -18.82 -15.68 16.47
N ALA A 202 -19.41 -15.31 17.59
CA ALA A 202 -19.63 -13.91 17.94
C ALA A 202 -18.33 -13.13 18.10
N ASP A 203 -17.28 -13.81 18.53
CA ASP A 203 -15.93 -13.29 18.72
C ASP A 203 -15.20 -12.94 17.43
N ALA A 204 -15.74 -13.29 16.25
CA ALA A 204 -15.20 -12.86 14.97
C ALA A 204 -15.43 -11.38 14.67
N ARG A 205 -16.39 -10.74 15.35
CA ARG A 205 -16.67 -9.33 15.15
C ARG A 205 -15.51 -8.47 15.65
N VAL A 206 -15.14 -7.48 14.84
CA VAL A 206 -14.13 -6.47 15.16
C VAL A 206 -14.86 -5.17 15.53
N GLY A 207 -14.77 -4.78 16.80
CA GLY A 207 -15.44 -3.62 17.35
C GLY A 207 -16.93 -3.82 17.66
N GLY A 208 -17.51 -2.87 18.40
CA GLY A 208 -18.91 -2.84 18.79
C GLY A 208 -19.84 -2.16 17.77
N ASP A 209 -21.13 -2.06 18.13
CA ASP A 209 -22.13 -1.34 17.32
C ASP A 209 -21.75 0.13 17.11
N GLY A 210 -21.86 0.62 15.87
CA GLY A 210 -21.55 1.99 15.49
C GLY A 210 -20.04 2.30 15.39
N GLN A 211 -19.18 1.31 15.45
CA GLN A 211 -17.73 1.49 15.33
C GLN A 211 -17.16 1.09 13.95
N GLY A 212 -17.95 0.38 13.15
CA GLY A 212 -17.49 -0.20 11.90
C GLY A 212 -16.88 0.83 10.94
N GLN A 213 -17.55 1.95 10.73
CA GLN A 213 -17.04 3.01 9.85
C GLN A 213 -15.71 3.58 10.36
N ALA A 214 -15.57 3.81 11.66
CA ALA A 214 -14.32 4.34 12.22
C ALA A 214 -13.14 3.34 12.10
N ILE A 215 -13.44 2.03 12.16
CA ILE A 215 -12.45 0.97 11.96
C ILE A 215 -12.02 0.91 10.49
N VAL A 216 -12.98 0.96 9.56
CA VAL A 216 -12.70 1.00 8.11
C VAL A 216 -11.91 2.26 7.76
N ASP A 217 -12.30 3.42 8.27
CA ASP A 217 -11.59 4.69 8.01
C ASP A 217 -10.14 4.66 8.53
N ALA A 218 -9.88 4.01 9.67
CA ALA A 218 -8.53 3.85 10.20
C ALA A 218 -7.65 2.97 9.28
N ALA A 219 -8.21 1.85 8.79
CA ALA A 219 -7.52 0.95 7.89
C ALA A 219 -7.28 1.57 6.51
N VAL A 220 -8.34 2.09 5.88
CA VAL A 220 -8.28 2.70 4.54
C VAL A 220 -7.43 3.96 4.54
N GLY A 221 -7.57 4.81 5.58
CA GLY A 221 -6.74 6.01 5.71
C GLY A 221 -5.25 5.71 5.78
N ALA A 222 -4.86 4.67 6.55
CA ALA A 222 -3.47 4.22 6.61
C ALA A 222 -3.00 3.65 5.26
N GLY A 223 -3.86 2.87 4.58
CA GLY A 223 -3.57 2.34 3.24
C GLY A 223 -3.38 3.43 2.18
N LEU A 224 -4.22 4.47 2.19
CA LEU A 224 -4.10 5.62 1.28
C LEU A 224 -2.78 6.37 1.48
N LEU A 225 -2.39 6.62 2.74
CA LEU A 225 -1.11 7.25 3.05
C LEU A 225 0.06 6.38 2.61
N ALA A 226 0.01 5.09 2.90
CA ALA A 226 1.02 4.10 2.54
C ALA A 226 1.24 4.01 1.02
N LEU A 227 0.17 3.84 0.24
CA LEU A 227 0.24 3.80 -1.23
C LEU A 227 0.75 5.11 -1.82
N SER A 228 0.35 6.25 -1.22
CA SER A 228 0.81 7.55 -1.67
C SER A 228 2.31 7.75 -1.42
N ALA A 229 2.81 7.32 -0.28
CA ALA A 229 4.23 7.36 0.07
C ALA A 229 5.05 6.37 -0.79
N GLU A 230 4.55 5.15 -1.01
CA GLU A 230 5.15 4.16 -1.91
C GLU A 230 5.35 4.74 -3.31
N ALA A 231 4.32 5.41 -3.85
CA ALA A 231 4.42 6.03 -5.17
C ALA A 231 5.52 7.10 -5.23
N VAL A 232 5.65 7.93 -4.19
CA VAL A 232 6.74 8.94 -4.11
C VAL A 232 8.10 8.24 -4.15
N GLY A 233 8.31 7.19 -3.36
CA GLY A 233 9.54 6.41 -3.37
C GLY A 233 9.86 5.81 -4.75
N ALA A 234 8.85 5.26 -5.43
CA ALA A 234 8.98 4.74 -6.79
C ALA A 234 9.32 5.85 -7.80
N MET A 235 8.67 7.02 -7.70
CA MET A 235 8.94 8.19 -8.56
C MET A 235 10.38 8.69 -8.37
N GLU A 236 10.89 8.72 -7.14
CA GLU A 236 12.27 9.10 -6.85
C GLU A 236 13.28 8.18 -7.55
N PHE A 237 13.04 6.86 -7.52
CA PHE A 237 13.88 5.91 -8.23
C PHE A 237 13.88 6.16 -9.74
N VAL A 238 12.70 6.27 -10.36
CA VAL A 238 12.63 6.46 -11.83
C VAL A 238 13.17 7.83 -12.25
N LYS A 239 13.03 8.86 -11.43
CA LYS A 239 13.67 10.18 -11.62
C LYS A 239 15.17 10.05 -11.76
N GLU A 240 15.82 9.39 -10.80
CA GLU A 240 17.26 9.20 -10.79
C GLU A 240 17.73 8.34 -11.97
N ALA A 241 17.05 7.23 -12.23
CA ALA A 241 17.35 6.34 -13.36
C ALA A 241 17.24 7.08 -14.71
N THR A 242 16.18 7.91 -14.87
CA THR A 242 15.96 8.69 -16.09
C THR A 242 17.03 9.77 -16.26
N LEU A 243 17.38 10.50 -15.22
CA LEU A 243 18.44 11.49 -15.27
C LEU A 243 19.79 10.85 -15.62
N GLY A 244 20.10 9.68 -15.05
CA GLY A 244 21.30 8.90 -15.39
C GLY A 244 21.31 8.52 -16.88
N TYR A 245 20.21 7.93 -17.35
CA TYR A 245 20.07 7.54 -18.75
C TYR A 245 20.24 8.72 -19.73
N LEU A 246 19.63 9.86 -19.45
CA LEU A 246 19.75 11.06 -20.28
C LEU A 246 21.19 11.61 -20.34
N ARG A 247 21.97 11.43 -19.29
CA ARG A 247 23.39 11.83 -19.23
C ARG A 247 24.30 10.88 -20.00
N ASP A 248 24.00 9.58 -19.95
CA ASP A 248 24.90 8.53 -20.48
C ASP A 248 24.59 8.17 -21.93
N ARG A 249 23.31 8.15 -22.31
CA ARG A 249 22.88 7.79 -23.67
C ARG A 249 23.28 8.84 -24.68
N LYS A 250 24.06 8.43 -25.70
CA LYS A 250 24.50 9.33 -26.77
C LYS A 250 23.78 9.04 -28.08
N GLN A 251 23.32 10.10 -28.72
CA GLN A 251 22.85 10.12 -30.10
C GLN A 251 23.26 11.43 -30.76
N PHE A 252 23.46 11.43 -32.09
CA PHE A 252 23.91 12.60 -32.83
C PHE A 252 25.24 13.19 -32.27
N GLY A 253 26.10 12.33 -31.73
CA GLY A 253 27.42 12.72 -31.22
C GLY A 253 27.42 13.33 -29.80
N VAL A 254 26.27 13.50 -29.13
CA VAL A 254 26.15 14.11 -27.79
C VAL A 254 25.27 13.28 -26.90
N PRO A 255 25.38 13.43 -25.54
CA PRO A 255 24.36 12.93 -24.61
C PRO A 255 22.98 13.49 -24.95
N ILE A 256 21.96 12.63 -24.92
CA ILE A 256 20.60 13.05 -25.31
C ILE A 256 20.00 14.10 -24.35
N GLY A 257 20.44 14.12 -23.10
CA GLY A 257 20.06 15.15 -22.12
C GLY A 257 20.49 16.59 -22.47
N LYS A 258 21.28 16.78 -23.54
CA LYS A 258 21.60 18.12 -24.08
C LYS A 258 20.48 18.71 -24.95
N PHE A 259 19.52 17.89 -25.37
CA PHE A 259 18.40 18.38 -26.19
C PHE A 259 17.35 19.07 -25.32
N GLN A 260 17.03 20.33 -25.61
CA GLN A 260 16.07 21.14 -24.82
C GLN A 260 14.70 20.47 -24.70
N ALA A 261 14.22 19.80 -25.75
CA ALA A 261 12.94 19.09 -25.72
C ALA A 261 12.89 18.05 -24.59
N LEU A 262 13.98 17.31 -24.33
CA LEU A 262 14.05 16.33 -23.23
C LEU A 262 14.25 17.02 -21.87
N GLN A 263 14.99 18.13 -21.84
CA GLN A 263 15.18 18.92 -20.62
C GLN A 263 13.84 19.50 -20.13
N HIS A 264 13.00 20.03 -21.02
CA HIS A 264 11.69 20.58 -20.66
C HIS A 264 10.75 19.49 -20.13
N ARG A 265 10.70 18.32 -20.78
CA ARG A 265 9.94 17.18 -20.28
C ARG A 265 10.39 16.75 -18.90
N MET A 266 11.70 16.60 -18.70
CA MET A 266 12.26 16.21 -17.41
C MET A 266 11.97 17.26 -16.31
N ALA A 267 12.04 18.55 -16.66
CA ALA A 267 11.69 19.62 -15.73
C ALA A 267 10.22 19.55 -15.28
N THR A 268 9.29 19.20 -16.19
CA THR A 268 7.88 18.96 -15.84
C THR A 268 7.74 17.77 -14.90
N VAL A 269 8.40 16.64 -15.19
CA VAL A 269 8.42 15.46 -14.31
C VAL A 269 8.91 15.82 -12.91
N LEU A 270 10.02 16.57 -12.80
CA LEU A 270 10.57 16.98 -11.51
C LEU A 270 9.57 17.84 -10.70
N LEU A 271 8.90 18.80 -11.35
CA LEU A 271 7.91 19.66 -10.70
C LEU A 271 6.72 18.86 -10.17
N GLU A 272 6.22 17.90 -10.95
CA GLU A 272 5.08 17.08 -10.55
C GLU A 272 5.45 16.12 -9.40
N ILE A 273 6.66 15.55 -9.40
CA ILE A 273 7.16 14.72 -8.29
C ILE A 273 7.23 15.54 -6.98
N GLU A 274 7.76 16.75 -7.03
CA GLU A 274 7.84 17.64 -5.85
C GLU A 274 6.45 18.03 -5.33
N GLN A 275 5.46 18.24 -6.21
CA GLN A 275 4.09 18.46 -5.81
C GLN A 275 3.47 17.21 -5.15
N ALA A 276 3.70 16.03 -5.72
CA ALA A 276 3.26 14.76 -5.15
C ALA A 276 3.85 14.54 -3.75
N HIS A 277 5.16 14.73 -3.59
CA HIS A 277 5.83 14.65 -2.29
C HIS A 277 5.24 15.63 -1.27
N SER A 278 5.03 16.89 -1.66
CA SER A 278 4.39 17.89 -0.79
C SER A 278 2.97 17.49 -0.35
N ALA A 279 2.19 16.87 -1.25
CA ALA A 279 0.85 16.38 -0.93
C ALA A 279 0.89 15.23 0.09
N VAL A 280 1.85 14.30 -0.04
CA VAL A 280 2.04 13.20 0.90
C VAL A 280 2.51 13.69 2.27
N ILE A 281 3.45 14.63 2.33
CA ILE A 281 3.86 15.29 3.59
C ILE A 281 2.64 15.92 4.29
N ASN A 282 1.79 16.63 3.54
CA ASN A 282 0.59 17.22 4.10
C ASN A 282 -0.38 16.15 4.64
N ALA A 283 -0.57 15.04 3.92
CA ALA A 283 -1.39 13.93 4.37
C ALA A 283 -0.81 13.25 5.62
N ALA A 284 0.50 13.00 5.67
CA ALA A 284 1.19 12.46 6.83
C ALA A 284 1.06 13.38 8.07
N SER A 285 1.18 14.69 7.86
CA SER A 285 1.00 15.69 8.94
C SER A 285 -0.44 15.75 9.47
N ALA A 286 -1.43 15.53 8.61
CA ALA A 286 -2.84 15.56 9.00
C ALA A 286 -3.31 14.21 9.61
N PHE A 287 -2.57 13.13 9.36
CA PHE A 287 -2.96 11.75 9.68
C PHE A 287 -3.23 11.55 11.17
N ASP A 288 -2.37 12.09 12.03
CA ASP A 288 -2.44 11.95 13.49
C ASP A 288 -3.33 13.02 14.15
N GLY A 289 -3.93 13.91 13.36
CA GLY A 289 -4.76 15.00 13.87
C GLY A 289 -6.15 14.54 14.32
N ASP A 290 -6.75 15.28 15.27
CA ASP A 290 -8.08 15.02 15.80
C ASP A 290 -9.21 15.36 14.82
N ASP A 291 -8.95 16.23 13.84
CA ASP A 291 -9.94 16.62 12.82
C ASP A 291 -10.03 15.56 11.71
N ALA A 292 -11.01 14.68 11.84
CA ALA A 292 -11.26 13.60 10.88
C ALA A 292 -11.52 14.15 9.46
N LYS A 293 -12.26 15.25 9.33
CA LYS A 293 -12.54 15.86 8.01
C LYS A 293 -11.29 16.40 7.35
N ALA A 294 -10.44 17.10 8.11
CA ALA A 294 -9.16 17.60 7.60
C ALA A 294 -8.23 16.47 7.19
N ARG A 295 -8.16 15.40 7.98
CA ARG A 295 -7.40 14.18 7.68
C ARG A 295 -7.86 13.52 6.38
N GLU A 296 -9.15 13.23 6.25
CA GLU A 296 -9.72 12.60 5.05
C GLU A 296 -9.52 13.46 3.80
N ARG A 297 -9.68 14.78 3.94
CA ARG A 297 -9.45 15.72 2.85
C ARG A 297 -7.99 15.73 2.39
N ALA A 298 -7.04 15.68 3.34
CA ALA A 298 -5.61 15.63 3.02
C ALA A 298 -5.23 14.32 2.33
N LEU A 299 -5.77 13.18 2.80
CA LEU A 299 -5.57 11.86 2.19
C LEU A 299 -6.15 11.79 0.76
N ALA A 300 -7.37 12.31 0.57
CA ALA A 300 -7.99 12.37 -0.76
C ALA A 300 -7.18 13.25 -1.73
N ALA A 301 -6.68 14.41 -1.27
CA ALA A 301 -5.83 15.29 -2.06
C ALA A 301 -4.51 14.61 -2.45
N ALA A 302 -3.88 13.90 -1.51
CA ALA A 302 -2.65 13.15 -1.78
C ALA A 302 -2.89 12.04 -2.81
N LYS A 303 -3.91 11.20 -2.63
CA LYS A 303 -4.18 10.08 -3.54
C LYS A 303 -4.57 10.57 -4.95
N TYR A 304 -5.39 11.63 -5.07
CA TYR A 304 -5.64 12.31 -6.34
C TYR A 304 -4.34 12.75 -7.03
N THR A 305 -3.48 13.45 -6.28
CA THR A 305 -2.21 13.96 -6.83
C THR A 305 -1.32 12.81 -7.29
N ILE A 306 -1.23 11.74 -6.49
CA ILE A 306 -0.43 10.55 -6.79
C ILE A 306 -0.95 9.81 -8.03
N GLY A 307 -2.26 9.62 -8.19
CA GLY A 307 -2.85 8.96 -9.36
C GLY A 307 -2.44 9.67 -10.65
N ARG A 308 -2.72 10.98 -10.70
CA ARG A 308 -2.38 11.83 -11.86
C ARG A 308 -0.87 11.89 -12.12
N THR A 309 -0.07 12.13 -11.07
CA THR A 309 1.39 12.27 -11.23
C THR A 309 2.04 10.93 -11.55
N GLY A 310 1.56 9.82 -10.96
CA GLY A 310 2.06 8.47 -11.22
C GLY A 310 1.94 8.08 -12.69
N ALA A 311 0.77 8.32 -13.29
CA ALA A 311 0.54 8.08 -14.72
C ALA A 311 1.48 8.92 -15.59
N LEU A 312 1.58 10.23 -15.31
CA LEU A 312 2.47 11.13 -16.05
C LEU A 312 3.94 10.69 -15.93
N VAL A 313 4.42 10.38 -14.73
CA VAL A 313 5.82 9.96 -14.50
C VAL A 313 6.11 8.64 -15.21
N ALA A 314 5.19 7.68 -15.16
CA ALA A 314 5.33 6.40 -15.88
C ALA A 314 5.45 6.61 -17.39
N GLU A 315 4.56 7.39 -18.00
CA GLU A 315 4.55 7.67 -19.44
C GLU A 315 5.81 8.44 -19.88
N GLU A 316 6.16 9.52 -19.17
CA GLU A 316 7.32 10.34 -19.50
C GLU A 316 8.63 9.58 -19.34
N THR A 317 8.73 8.76 -18.29
CA THR A 317 9.91 7.93 -18.06
C THR A 317 10.12 6.92 -19.20
N ILE A 318 9.07 6.18 -19.59
CA ILE A 318 9.12 5.26 -20.74
C ILE A 318 9.50 6.02 -22.01
N GLN A 319 8.89 7.18 -22.27
CA GLN A 319 9.17 7.99 -23.43
C GLN A 319 10.63 8.47 -23.49
N LEU A 320 11.17 8.91 -22.34
CA LEU A 320 12.55 9.41 -22.24
C LEU A 320 13.60 8.30 -22.39
N HIS A 321 13.27 7.06 -22.02
CA HIS A 321 14.14 5.89 -22.25
C HIS A 321 13.97 5.30 -23.66
N GLY A 322 12.82 5.51 -24.29
CA GLY A 322 12.46 4.86 -25.54
C GLY A 322 12.25 3.34 -25.36
N GLY A 323 12.52 2.55 -26.37
CA GLY A 323 12.21 1.11 -26.38
C GLY A 323 12.75 0.32 -25.19
N ILE A 324 13.91 0.68 -24.63
CA ILE A 324 14.48 -0.02 -23.47
C ILE A 324 13.62 0.17 -22.21
N GLY A 325 12.94 1.31 -22.07
CA GLY A 325 12.04 1.58 -20.93
C GLY A 325 10.85 0.63 -20.82
N MET A 326 10.56 -0.15 -21.89
CA MET A 326 9.47 -1.11 -21.94
C MET A 326 9.95 -2.57 -21.82
N THR A 327 11.26 -2.81 -21.75
CA THR A 327 11.79 -4.17 -21.69
C THR A 327 11.71 -4.74 -20.27
N TRP A 328 11.59 -6.06 -20.19
CA TRP A 328 11.49 -6.77 -18.91
C TRP A 328 12.77 -6.66 -18.07
N GLU A 329 13.91 -6.65 -18.72
CA GLU A 329 15.24 -6.63 -18.09
C GLU A 329 15.58 -5.27 -17.48
N TYR A 330 14.85 -4.22 -17.86
CA TYR A 330 15.13 -2.88 -17.37
C TYR A 330 14.17 -2.50 -16.25
N ALA A 331 14.71 -2.25 -15.05
CA ALA A 331 13.94 -2.05 -13.83
C ALA A 331 12.83 -1.01 -13.96
N VAL A 332 13.05 0.08 -14.69
CA VAL A 332 12.11 1.19 -14.89
C VAL A 332 10.75 0.72 -15.41
N SER A 333 10.70 -0.34 -16.23
CA SER A 333 9.44 -0.90 -16.74
C SER A 333 8.52 -1.43 -15.62
N HIS A 334 9.10 -1.99 -14.57
CA HIS A 334 8.37 -2.51 -13.42
C HIS A 334 7.82 -1.37 -12.54
N TYR A 335 8.61 -0.31 -12.35
CA TYR A 335 8.18 0.88 -11.63
C TYR A 335 7.03 1.60 -12.35
N ALA A 336 7.12 1.73 -13.68
CA ALA A 336 6.06 2.34 -14.48
C ALA A 336 4.72 1.60 -14.32
N LYS A 337 4.74 0.26 -14.32
CA LYS A 337 3.55 -0.55 -14.04
C LYS A 337 3.00 -0.28 -12.64
N ARG A 338 3.86 -0.28 -11.61
CA ARG A 338 3.43 -0.06 -10.23
C ARG A 338 2.81 1.33 -10.05
N LEU A 339 3.42 2.37 -10.60
CA LEU A 339 2.89 3.73 -10.52
C LEU A 339 1.47 3.86 -11.11
N VAL A 340 1.22 3.20 -12.24
CA VAL A 340 -0.13 3.16 -12.83
C VAL A 340 -1.10 2.37 -11.95
N MET A 341 -0.68 1.22 -11.41
CA MET A 341 -1.57 0.36 -10.62
C MET A 341 -1.89 0.91 -9.24
N ILE A 342 -1.01 1.71 -8.64
CA ILE A 342 -1.31 2.41 -7.37
C ILE A 342 -2.55 3.31 -7.50
N ASP A 343 -2.77 3.92 -8.66
CA ASP A 343 -3.96 4.75 -8.86
C ASP A 343 -5.26 3.94 -8.66
N HIS A 344 -5.29 2.69 -9.12
CA HIS A 344 -6.48 1.85 -9.07
C HIS A 344 -6.73 1.18 -7.70
N GLN A 345 -5.81 1.30 -6.73
CA GLN A 345 -5.97 0.73 -5.39
C GLN A 345 -6.64 1.74 -4.45
N LEU A 346 -7.66 1.31 -3.71
CA LEU A 346 -8.43 2.12 -2.75
C LEU A 346 -9.07 3.38 -3.38
N GLY A 347 -9.53 3.28 -4.63
CA GLY A 347 -10.10 4.38 -5.42
C GLY A 347 -9.06 5.09 -6.30
N ASP A 348 -9.50 5.52 -7.47
CA ASP A 348 -8.71 6.22 -8.47
C ASP A 348 -8.70 7.75 -8.29
N GLU A 349 -8.03 8.46 -9.22
CA GLU A 349 -7.93 9.91 -9.18
C GLU A 349 -9.31 10.59 -9.22
N ASP A 350 -10.25 10.10 -10.02
CA ASP A 350 -11.58 10.68 -10.15
C ASP A 350 -12.40 10.47 -8.85
N TYR A 351 -12.33 9.29 -8.26
CA TYR A 351 -12.96 8.99 -6.97
C TYR A 351 -12.45 9.94 -5.88
N HIS A 352 -11.15 10.11 -5.76
CA HIS A 352 -10.55 10.95 -4.72
C HIS A 352 -10.75 12.44 -4.96
N LEU A 353 -10.83 12.88 -6.22
CA LEU A 353 -11.23 14.26 -6.54
C LEU A 353 -12.65 14.55 -6.08
N GLN A 354 -13.60 13.63 -6.35
CA GLN A 354 -14.99 13.77 -5.91
C GLN A 354 -15.08 13.77 -4.38
N ARG A 355 -14.34 12.86 -3.70
CA ARG A 355 -14.29 12.82 -2.24
C ARG A 355 -13.72 14.13 -1.66
N TYR A 356 -12.64 14.67 -2.23
CA TYR A 356 -12.07 15.95 -1.82
C TYR A 356 -13.08 17.11 -1.93
N ILE A 357 -13.83 17.16 -3.05
CA ILE A 357 -14.87 18.19 -3.28
C ILE A 357 -16.01 18.03 -2.27
N ALA A 358 -16.47 16.80 -2.02
CA ALA A 358 -17.56 16.53 -1.08
C ALA A 358 -17.21 16.90 0.38
N LEU A 359 -15.93 16.84 0.73
CA LEU A 359 -15.44 17.24 2.05
C LEU A 359 -15.29 18.76 2.22
N GLY A 360 -15.44 19.54 1.18
CA GLY A 360 -15.56 21.01 1.21
C GLY A 360 -14.27 21.75 1.49
#